data_2912e2171db7e80e99e21aff0bf6d3b2
#
_entry.id   2912e2171db7e80e99e21aff0bf6d3b2
#
_cell.length_a   1.000
_cell.length_b   1.000
_cell.length_c   1.000
_cell.angle_alpha   90.00
_cell.angle_beta   90.00
_cell.angle_gamma   90.00
#
_symmetry.space_group_name_H-M   'P 1'
#
loop_
_entity.id
_entity.type
_entity.pdbx_description
1 polymer ?
#
loop_
_entity_poly.entity_id
_entity_poly.type
_entity_poly.pdbx_seq_one_letter_code
_entity_poly.pdbx_strand_id
1 'polypeptide(L)'
;MKRIAQQSALFGACLIVFYAVNVWVINRLYISGKRAACWVNPQFSAVGGQDFQVTHQWDSSAFYDVVVAGSSHAYRGYDPRIFAQHGLHLFTIGTGYQNTLASYVLLKNDCRLKPGSLLIVDLYDNTFTGDGMGCFSRLIPNAASETTAREFLLRVPDLRLMNAYFCYLATDQGTIETQLKEGYVYNGYSQNLDSAKQTLDTTAVADEVYSFRGDYLEYLNRIIDLARSQQCRVVLVSHPVPMSPRNLAFHQAFCIYLEPLIKQKEVRYLDFSAHNEFDPANHFMDANHLNQAGVDQYNAILLDTLASLQLISKK
;
A
#
# COMPACT_ATOMS: atom_id res chain seq x y z
N MET A 1 -22.89 -22.24 39.96
CA MET A 1 -22.22 -21.15 39.21
C MET A 1 -20.74 -21.43 38.92
N LYS A 2 -19.84 -21.67 39.91
CA LYS A 2 -18.40 -21.94 39.67
C LYS A 2 -18.14 -23.09 38.70
N ARG A 3 -18.85 -24.23 38.78
CA ARG A 3 -18.66 -25.40 37.90
C ARG A 3 -19.06 -25.09 36.44
N ILE A 4 -20.12 -24.33 36.21
CA ILE A 4 -20.56 -23.90 34.89
C ILE A 4 -19.52 -22.95 34.28
N ALA A 5 -19.04 -21.98 35.06
CA ALA A 5 -18.00 -21.06 34.59
C ALA A 5 -16.68 -21.78 34.20
N GLN A 6 -16.29 -22.80 35.02
CA GLN A 6 -15.11 -23.62 34.70
C GLN A 6 -15.31 -24.46 33.44
N GLN A 7 -16.50 -25.07 33.27
CA GLN A 7 -16.81 -25.85 32.06
C GLN A 7 -16.86 -24.96 30.80
N SER A 8 -17.43 -23.75 30.90
CA SER A 8 -17.45 -22.79 29.78
C SER A 8 -16.05 -22.32 29.44
N ALA A 9 -15.20 -22.04 30.43
CA ALA A 9 -13.80 -21.65 30.19
C ALA A 9 -13.00 -22.77 29.53
N LEU A 10 -13.19 -24.03 30.02
CA LEU A 10 -12.53 -25.20 29.41
C LEU A 10 -13.00 -25.43 27.97
N PHE A 11 -14.29 -25.32 27.71
CA PHE A 11 -14.85 -25.44 26.37
C PHE A 11 -14.29 -24.35 25.44
N GLY A 12 -14.25 -23.10 25.91
CA GLY A 12 -13.63 -22.00 25.14
C GLY A 12 -12.14 -22.25 24.82
N ALA A 13 -11.38 -22.75 25.81
CA ALA A 13 -9.97 -23.09 25.59
C ALA A 13 -9.81 -24.23 24.56
N CYS A 14 -10.64 -25.28 24.67
CA CYS A 14 -10.64 -26.38 23.68
C CYS A 14 -10.99 -25.88 22.26
N LEU A 15 -11.96 -24.97 22.13
CA LEU A 15 -12.34 -24.36 20.86
C LEU A 15 -11.18 -23.57 20.25
N ILE A 16 -10.47 -22.76 21.05
CA ILE A 16 -9.31 -22.00 20.61
C ILE A 16 -8.20 -22.94 20.12
N VAL A 17 -7.88 -23.98 20.90
CA VAL A 17 -6.85 -24.97 20.50
C VAL A 17 -7.28 -25.69 19.22
N PHE A 18 -8.52 -26.16 19.14
CA PHE A 18 -9.05 -26.80 17.94
C PHE A 18 -8.95 -25.90 16.71
N TYR A 19 -9.34 -24.64 16.85
CA TYR A 19 -9.23 -23.64 15.80
C TYR A 19 -7.77 -23.42 15.36
N ALA A 20 -6.85 -23.20 16.30
CA ALA A 20 -5.44 -22.97 16.00
C ALA A 20 -4.80 -24.18 15.29
N VAL A 21 -5.10 -25.41 15.75
CA VAL A 21 -4.61 -26.64 15.10
C VAL A 21 -5.15 -26.78 13.68
N ASN A 22 -6.45 -26.52 13.46
CA ASN A 22 -7.03 -26.62 12.13
C ASN A 22 -6.41 -25.58 11.17
N VAL A 23 -6.26 -24.34 11.60
CA VAL A 23 -5.63 -23.30 10.78
C VAL A 23 -4.18 -23.68 10.45
N TRP A 24 -3.44 -24.20 11.43
CA TRP A 24 -2.05 -24.65 11.20
C TRP A 24 -1.98 -25.82 10.23
N VAL A 25 -2.85 -26.83 10.36
CA VAL A 25 -2.91 -27.98 9.44
C VAL A 25 -3.28 -27.53 8.03
N ILE A 26 -4.34 -26.72 7.88
CA ILE A 26 -4.81 -26.24 6.57
C ILE A 26 -3.71 -25.45 5.84
N ASN A 27 -2.91 -24.66 6.57
CA ASN A 27 -1.82 -23.90 5.97
C ASN A 27 -0.61 -24.77 5.57
N ARG A 28 -0.50 -25.99 6.09
CA ARG A 28 0.59 -26.92 5.76
C ARG A 28 0.19 -28.01 4.74
N LEU A 29 -1.10 -28.22 4.55
CA LEU A 29 -1.58 -29.17 3.55
C LEU A 29 -1.53 -28.57 2.14
N TYR A 30 -1.10 -29.39 1.19
CA TYR A 30 -1.11 -29.08 -0.23
C TYR A 30 -2.13 -29.98 -0.95
N ILE A 31 -2.99 -29.37 -1.75
CA ILE A 31 -3.99 -30.05 -2.59
C ILE A 31 -3.76 -29.56 -4.02
N SER A 32 -3.48 -30.50 -4.93
CA SER A 32 -3.21 -30.18 -6.35
C SER A 32 -2.15 -29.09 -6.55
N GLY A 33 -1.04 -29.15 -5.79
CA GLY A 33 0.07 -28.21 -5.89
C GLY A 33 -0.17 -26.83 -5.26
N LYS A 34 -1.34 -26.61 -4.64
CA LYS A 34 -1.66 -25.36 -3.91
C LYS A 34 -1.90 -25.66 -2.44
N ARG A 35 -1.57 -24.72 -1.55
CA ARG A 35 -1.90 -24.84 -0.13
C ARG A 35 -3.42 -24.97 0.05
N ALA A 36 -3.86 -25.81 0.95
CA ALA A 36 -5.29 -25.99 1.24
C ALA A 36 -5.95 -24.67 1.70
N ALA A 37 -5.22 -23.81 2.41
CA ALA A 37 -5.67 -22.47 2.80
C ALA A 37 -6.10 -21.61 1.60
N CYS A 38 -5.44 -21.73 0.45
CA CYS A 38 -5.77 -20.98 -0.77
C CYS A 38 -7.14 -21.38 -1.36
N TRP A 39 -7.61 -22.60 -1.09
CA TRP A 39 -8.93 -23.07 -1.51
C TRP A 39 -10.04 -22.59 -0.56
N VAL A 40 -9.71 -22.43 0.72
CA VAL A 40 -10.67 -21.95 1.73
C VAL A 40 -10.83 -20.43 1.66
N ASN A 41 -9.74 -19.70 1.40
CA ASN A 41 -9.75 -18.27 1.22
C ASN A 41 -8.78 -17.86 0.10
N PRO A 42 -9.29 -17.40 -1.06
CA PRO A 42 -8.45 -16.97 -2.18
C PRO A 42 -7.42 -15.87 -1.83
N GLN A 43 -7.66 -15.08 -0.79
CA GLN A 43 -6.70 -14.08 -0.31
C GLN A 43 -5.42 -14.71 0.25
N PHE A 44 -5.45 -15.95 0.74
CA PHE A 44 -4.25 -16.70 1.15
C PHE A 44 -3.42 -17.20 -0.04
N SER A 45 -3.95 -17.17 -1.25
CA SER A 45 -3.16 -17.40 -2.48
C SER A 45 -2.20 -16.24 -2.78
N ALA A 46 -2.34 -15.11 -2.07
CA ALA A 46 -1.49 -13.92 -2.20
C ALA A 46 -0.18 -13.99 -1.37
N VAL A 47 0.15 -15.14 -0.76
CA VAL A 47 1.48 -15.33 -0.16
C VAL A 47 2.51 -15.43 -1.27
N GLY A 48 3.49 -14.54 -1.24
CA GLY A 48 4.45 -14.36 -2.33
C GLY A 48 4.06 -13.22 -3.27
N GLY A 49 4.63 -13.20 -4.45
CA GLY A 49 4.36 -12.20 -5.48
C GLY A 49 4.77 -10.77 -5.09
N GLN A 50 4.06 -9.77 -5.61
CA GLN A 50 4.38 -8.34 -5.43
C GLN A 50 4.49 -7.92 -3.95
N ASP A 51 3.51 -8.31 -3.12
CA ASP A 51 3.45 -7.85 -1.72
C ASP A 51 4.65 -8.41 -0.92
N PHE A 52 5.04 -9.67 -1.20
CA PHE A 52 6.23 -10.27 -0.61
C PHE A 52 7.52 -9.57 -1.08
N GLN A 53 7.64 -9.27 -2.38
CA GLN A 53 8.81 -8.58 -2.91
C GLN A 53 9.00 -7.21 -2.28
N VAL A 54 7.94 -6.41 -2.19
CA VAL A 54 7.98 -5.07 -1.59
C VAL A 54 8.45 -5.12 -0.13
N THR A 55 7.99 -6.09 0.66
CA THR A 55 8.34 -6.18 2.07
C THR A 55 9.72 -6.78 2.33
N HIS A 56 10.25 -7.65 1.43
CA HIS A 56 11.50 -8.39 1.64
C HIS A 56 12.69 -7.86 0.84
N GLN A 57 12.48 -7.01 -0.17
CA GLN A 57 13.57 -6.44 -0.97
C GLN A 57 14.15 -5.13 -0.42
N TRP A 58 13.58 -4.60 0.66
CA TRP A 58 14.15 -3.42 1.28
C TRP A 58 15.57 -3.72 1.78
N ASP A 59 16.56 -3.03 1.21
CA ASP A 59 17.94 -3.12 1.69
C ASP A 59 18.23 -1.98 2.67
N SER A 60 18.32 -2.32 3.95
CA SER A 60 18.62 -1.35 5.01
C SER A 60 20.03 -0.78 4.91
N SER A 61 20.94 -1.41 4.17
CA SER A 61 22.29 -0.90 3.91
C SER A 61 22.32 0.13 2.78
N ALA A 62 21.42 0.03 1.81
CA ALA A 62 21.33 0.95 0.68
C ALA A 62 20.86 2.36 1.11
N PHE A 63 21.20 3.35 0.33
CA PHE A 63 20.64 4.70 0.43
C PHE A 63 19.66 4.89 -0.74
N TYR A 64 18.41 5.21 -0.41
CA TYR A 64 17.41 5.60 -1.38
C TYR A 64 17.20 7.10 -1.31
N ASP A 65 17.47 7.81 -2.42
CA ASP A 65 17.23 9.25 -2.54
C ASP A 65 15.75 9.57 -2.39
N VAL A 66 14.90 8.70 -2.96
CA VAL A 66 13.44 8.82 -2.94
C VAL A 66 12.80 7.51 -2.50
N VAL A 67 11.90 7.58 -1.54
CA VAL A 67 11.06 6.46 -1.11
C VAL A 67 9.61 6.85 -1.34
N VAL A 68 8.83 5.97 -1.97
CA VAL A 68 7.41 6.19 -2.20
C VAL A 68 6.61 5.19 -1.38
N ALA A 69 5.70 5.68 -0.53
CA ALA A 69 4.78 4.85 0.23
C ALA A 69 3.34 5.13 -0.22
N GLY A 70 2.55 4.10 -0.45
CA GLY A 70 1.17 4.25 -0.92
C GLY A 70 0.54 2.94 -1.37
N SER A 71 -0.53 3.03 -2.14
CA SER A 71 -1.29 1.88 -2.63
C SER A 71 -0.68 1.25 -3.89
N SER A 72 -1.52 0.59 -4.70
CA SER A 72 -1.11 0.11 -6.03
C SER A 72 -0.60 1.21 -6.95
N HIS A 73 -1.00 2.44 -6.72
CA HIS A 73 -0.52 3.60 -7.46
C HIS A 73 0.97 3.86 -7.19
N ALA A 74 1.44 3.66 -5.95
CA ALA A 74 2.85 3.79 -5.61
C ALA A 74 3.71 2.78 -6.37
N TYR A 75 3.36 1.48 -6.36
CA TYR A 75 4.19 0.48 -7.04
C TYR A 75 3.99 0.41 -8.56
N ARG A 76 3.02 1.12 -9.12
CA ARG A 76 2.74 1.18 -10.57
C ARG A 76 3.05 2.52 -11.21
N GLY A 77 3.12 3.59 -10.41
CA GLY A 77 3.25 4.96 -10.91
C GLY A 77 4.66 5.54 -10.86
N TYR A 78 5.60 4.91 -10.17
CA TYR A 78 6.94 5.47 -9.96
C TYR A 78 8.01 4.48 -10.44
N ASP A 79 8.54 4.71 -11.63
CA ASP A 79 9.50 3.82 -12.29
C ASP A 79 10.94 4.11 -11.84
N PRO A 80 11.60 3.20 -11.10
CA PRO A 80 12.96 3.41 -10.62
C PRO A 80 13.99 3.57 -11.74
N ARG A 81 13.70 3.08 -12.96
CA ARG A 81 14.59 3.25 -14.12
C ARG A 81 14.65 4.71 -14.57
N ILE A 82 13.51 5.41 -14.53
CA ILE A 82 13.42 6.83 -14.90
C ILE A 82 14.15 7.67 -13.84
N PHE A 83 13.93 7.40 -12.55
CA PHE A 83 14.64 8.07 -11.47
C PHE A 83 16.16 7.84 -11.56
N ALA A 84 16.60 6.62 -11.89
CA ALA A 84 18.02 6.29 -12.08
C ALA A 84 18.68 7.08 -13.21
N GLN A 85 17.96 7.39 -14.30
CA GLN A 85 18.46 8.26 -15.38
C GLN A 85 18.75 9.68 -14.89
N HIS A 86 18.12 10.12 -13.79
CA HIS A 86 18.38 11.39 -13.13
C HIS A 86 19.34 11.26 -11.93
N GLY A 87 20.02 10.10 -11.80
CA GLY A 87 20.98 9.82 -10.73
C GLY A 87 20.34 9.66 -9.35
N LEU A 88 19.06 9.27 -9.28
CA LEU A 88 18.30 9.07 -8.05
C LEU A 88 17.97 7.59 -7.85
N HIS A 89 18.24 7.07 -6.69
CA HIS A 89 17.82 5.73 -6.29
C HIS A 89 16.42 5.80 -5.67
N LEU A 90 15.46 5.15 -6.29
CA LEU A 90 14.07 5.08 -5.84
C LEU A 90 13.74 3.68 -5.32
N PHE A 91 12.95 3.62 -4.23
CA PHE A 91 12.26 2.40 -3.78
C PHE A 91 10.78 2.69 -3.51
N THR A 92 9.87 1.80 -3.94
CA THR A 92 8.45 1.92 -3.66
C THR A 92 8.01 0.91 -2.61
N ILE A 93 7.39 1.41 -1.53
CA ILE A 93 6.78 0.61 -0.45
C ILE A 93 5.28 0.59 -0.69
N GLY A 94 4.86 0.17 -1.88
CA GLY A 94 3.47 0.13 -2.30
C GLY A 94 2.93 -1.29 -2.39
N THR A 95 1.73 -1.53 -1.84
CA THR A 95 1.00 -2.79 -1.99
C THR A 95 -0.46 -2.54 -2.37
N GLY A 96 -1.18 -3.59 -2.78
CA GLY A 96 -2.57 -3.43 -3.18
C GLY A 96 -3.46 -2.92 -2.04
N TYR A 97 -4.22 -1.86 -2.29
CA TYR A 97 -5.13 -1.21 -1.32
C TYR A 97 -4.46 -0.68 -0.05
N GLN A 98 -3.15 -0.44 -0.08
CA GLN A 98 -2.40 0.03 1.07
C GLN A 98 -2.90 1.40 1.53
N ASN A 99 -3.32 1.47 2.79
CA ASN A 99 -3.72 2.70 3.46
C ASN A 99 -2.57 3.28 4.32
N THR A 100 -2.79 4.43 4.92
CA THR A 100 -1.77 5.14 5.71
C THR A 100 -1.38 4.41 6.99
N LEU A 101 -2.28 3.63 7.62
CA LEU A 101 -1.93 2.77 8.74
C LEU A 101 -0.89 1.73 8.31
N ALA A 102 -1.12 1.05 7.19
CA ALA A 102 -0.20 0.05 6.66
C ALA A 102 1.15 0.67 6.29
N SER A 103 1.14 1.81 5.60
CA SER A 103 2.35 2.57 5.27
C SER A 103 3.15 2.96 6.51
N TYR A 104 2.48 3.43 7.57
CA TYR A 104 3.12 3.77 8.84
C TYR A 104 3.83 2.57 9.48
N VAL A 105 3.15 1.42 9.55
CA VAL A 105 3.72 0.21 10.18
C VAL A 105 4.94 -0.29 9.40
N LEU A 106 4.89 -0.32 8.06
CA LEU A 106 6.02 -0.71 7.21
C LEU A 106 7.20 0.25 7.36
N LEU A 107 6.98 1.57 7.30
CA LEU A 107 8.02 2.59 7.46
C LEU A 107 8.66 2.56 8.86
N LYS A 108 7.88 2.25 9.88
CA LYS A 108 8.36 2.19 11.26
C LYS A 108 9.21 0.95 11.53
N ASN A 109 8.78 -0.22 11.04
CA ASN A 109 9.34 -1.49 11.44
C ASN A 109 10.35 -2.05 10.43
N ASP A 110 10.02 -2.01 9.14
CA ASP A 110 10.75 -2.75 8.12
C ASP A 110 11.56 -1.83 7.18
N CYS A 111 11.05 -0.63 6.88
CA CYS A 111 11.60 0.25 5.84
C CYS A 111 12.07 1.59 6.42
N ARG A 112 13.03 1.53 7.34
CA ARG A 112 13.53 2.74 7.99
C ARG A 112 14.27 3.65 7.01
N LEU A 113 13.80 4.90 6.91
CA LEU A 113 14.40 5.92 6.07
C LEU A 113 15.76 6.38 6.60
N LYS A 114 16.62 6.82 5.70
CA LYS A 114 17.91 7.42 6.06
C LYS A 114 17.86 8.96 5.99
N PRO A 115 18.59 9.67 6.85
CA PRO A 115 18.65 11.13 6.79
C PRO A 115 18.97 11.64 5.37
N GLY A 116 18.23 12.66 4.93
CA GLY A 116 18.39 13.25 3.60
C GLY A 116 17.48 12.66 2.51
N SER A 117 16.88 11.48 2.71
CA SER A 117 15.89 10.92 1.79
C SER A 117 14.66 11.82 1.65
N LEU A 118 14.01 11.76 0.49
CA LEU A 118 12.67 12.29 0.26
C LEU A 118 11.64 11.17 0.37
N LEU A 119 10.69 11.31 1.29
CA LEU A 119 9.51 10.46 1.34
C LEU A 119 8.38 11.09 0.52
N ILE A 120 7.93 10.41 -0.50
CA ILE A 120 6.67 10.69 -1.20
C ILE A 120 5.61 9.80 -0.57
N VAL A 121 4.54 10.40 -0.05
CA VAL A 121 3.34 9.66 0.35
C VAL A 121 2.32 9.82 -0.76
N ASP A 122 2.14 8.74 -1.53
CA ASP A 122 1.16 8.69 -2.61
C ASP A 122 -0.23 8.45 -2.02
N LEU A 123 -1.10 9.43 -2.18
CA LEU A 123 -2.42 9.48 -1.61
C LEU A 123 -3.47 9.11 -2.67
N TYR A 124 -4.07 7.95 -2.52
CA TYR A 124 -5.25 7.57 -3.27
C TYR A 124 -6.47 7.71 -2.37
N ASP A 125 -7.37 8.62 -2.70
CA ASP A 125 -8.53 9.03 -1.91
C ASP A 125 -9.40 7.84 -1.45
N ASN A 126 -9.65 6.86 -2.35
CA ASN A 126 -10.40 5.65 -2.02
C ASN A 126 -9.80 4.83 -0.86
N THR A 127 -8.49 4.92 -0.61
CA THR A 127 -7.86 4.20 0.51
C THR A 127 -8.22 4.79 1.88
N PHE A 128 -8.85 5.97 1.91
CA PHE A 128 -9.31 6.62 3.13
C PHE A 128 -10.77 6.28 3.50
N THR A 129 -11.47 5.46 2.72
CA THR A 129 -12.89 5.12 2.98
C THR A 129 -13.11 3.71 3.51
N GLY A 130 -12.28 2.75 3.09
CA GLY A 130 -12.45 1.33 3.40
C GLY A 130 -11.95 0.91 4.79
N ASP A 131 -12.27 -0.32 5.19
CA ASP A 131 -11.81 -0.92 6.44
C ASP A 131 -10.35 -1.42 6.39
N GLY A 132 -9.70 -1.37 5.23
CA GLY A 132 -8.33 -1.82 5.02
C GLY A 132 -8.13 -3.33 4.98
N MET A 133 -9.19 -4.13 5.10
CA MET A 133 -9.09 -5.58 5.15
C MET A 133 -8.43 -6.19 3.91
N GLY A 134 -8.66 -5.61 2.74
CA GLY A 134 -8.01 -6.02 1.49
C GLY A 134 -6.49 -5.85 1.52
N CYS A 135 -5.99 -4.85 2.24
CA CYS A 135 -4.58 -4.61 2.46
C CYS A 135 -4.00 -5.54 3.55
N PHE A 136 -4.58 -5.54 4.75
CA PHE A 136 -3.99 -6.25 5.90
C PHE A 136 -3.99 -7.76 5.74
N SER A 137 -5.02 -8.35 5.12
CA SER A 137 -5.07 -9.79 4.83
C SER A 137 -3.97 -10.26 3.87
N ARG A 138 -3.40 -9.35 3.08
CA ARG A 138 -2.28 -9.61 2.17
C ARG A 138 -0.93 -9.29 2.80
N LEU A 139 -0.84 -8.21 3.57
CA LEU A 139 0.42 -7.78 4.20
C LEU A 139 0.84 -8.68 5.35
N ILE A 140 -0.09 -9.14 6.19
CA ILE A 140 0.24 -9.99 7.34
C ILE A 140 0.98 -11.27 6.90
N PRO A 141 0.47 -12.08 5.95
CA PRO A 141 1.17 -13.31 5.55
C PRO A 141 2.47 -13.04 4.75
N ASN A 142 2.65 -11.83 4.25
CA ASN A 142 3.84 -11.39 3.49
C ASN A 142 4.75 -10.43 4.28
N ALA A 143 4.56 -10.29 5.60
CA ALA A 143 5.36 -9.38 6.39
C ALA A 143 6.83 -9.81 6.46
N ALA A 144 7.76 -8.87 6.38
CA ALA A 144 9.18 -9.14 6.49
C ALA A 144 9.59 -9.57 7.90
N SER A 145 8.80 -9.20 8.92
CA SER A 145 9.07 -9.54 10.31
C SER A 145 7.78 -9.92 11.07
N GLU A 146 7.94 -10.80 12.07
CA GLU A 146 6.83 -11.13 12.98
C GLU A 146 6.33 -9.89 13.72
N THR A 147 7.21 -8.95 14.03
CA THR A 147 6.85 -7.68 14.68
C THR A 147 5.83 -6.93 13.85
N THR A 148 6.04 -6.82 12.54
CA THR A 148 5.14 -6.17 11.59
C THR A 148 3.82 -6.92 11.46
N ALA A 149 3.86 -8.24 11.26
CA ALA A 149 2.67 -9.06 11.17
C ALA A 149 1.79 -8.93 12.43
N ARG A 150 2.41 -9.00 13.61
CA ARG A 150 1.73 -8.85 14.90
C ARG A 150 1.20 -7.44 15.13
N GLU A 151 1.93 -6.40 14.74
CA GLU A 151 1.49 -5.01 14.90
C GLU A 151 0.23 -4.74 14.08
N PHE A 152 0.12 -5.26 12.86
CA PHE A 152 -1.12 -5.17 12.07
C PHE A 152 -2.30 -5.79 12.80
N LEU A 153 -2.14 -7.02 13.32
CA LEU A 153 -3.19 -7.69 14.05
C LEU A 153 -3.63 -6.93 15.31
N LEU A 154 -2.68 -6.36 16.05
CA LEU A 154 -2.99 -5.62 17.29
C LEU A 154 -3.69 -4.28 17.02
N ARG A 155 -3.40 -3.63 15.88
CA ARG A 155 -4.03 -2.36 15.51
C ARG A 155 -5.42 -2.54 14.90
N VAL A 156 -5.65 -3.66 14.25
CA VAL A 156 -6.92 -4.02 13.61
C VAL A 156 -7.31 -5.42 14.10
N PRO A 157 -7.86 -5.55 15.33
CA PRO A 157 -8.21 -6.84 15.89
C PRO A 157 -9.45 -7.42 15.21
N ASP A 158 -9.23 -8.26 14.20
CA ASP A 158 -10.26 -8.94 13.43
C ASP A 158 -9.93 -10.43 13.28
N LEU A 159 -10.94 -11.29 13.36
CA LEU A 159 -10.77 -12.74 13.28
C LEU A 159 -10.15 -13.17 11.91
N ARG A 160 -10.49 -12.45 10.85
CA ARG A 160 -9.92 -12.69 9.51
C ARG A 160 -8.41 -12.45 9.50
N LEU A 161 -7.94 -11.41 10.21
CA LEU A 161 -6.52 -11.10 10.34
C LEU A 161 -5.80 -12.04 11.29
N MET A 162 -6.47 -12.59 12.30
CA MET A 162 -5.94 -13.69 13.10
C MET A 162 -5.63 -14.91 12.21
N ASN A 163 -6.50 -15.26 11.28
CA ASN A 163 -6.25 -16.32 10.30
C ASN A 163 -5.02 -16.02 9.44
N ALA A 164 -4.89 -14.78 8.96
CA ALA A 164 -3.73 -14.34 8.19
C ALA A 164 -2.44 -14.42 9.01
N TYR A 165 -2.47 -14.05 10.28
CA TYR A 165 -1.32 -14.16 11.19
C TYR A 165 -0.94 -15.62 11.48
N PHE A 166 -1.90 -16.51 11.69
CA PHE A 166 -1.61 -17.94 11.79
C PHE A 166 -1.03 -18.51 10.50
N CYS A 167 -1.49 -18.03 9.35
CA CYS A 167 -0.87 -18.37 8.07
C CYS A 167 0.60 -17.93 8.02
N TYR A 168 0.90 -16.72 8.47
CA TYR A 168 2.27 -16.22 8.61
C TYR A 168 3.13 -17.14 9.48
N LEU A 169 2.66 -17.50 10.69
CA LEU A 169 3.39 -18.37 11.62
C LEU A 169 3.59 -19.79 11.10
N ALA A 170 2.63 -20.30 10.30
CA ALA A 170 2.71 -21.64 9.72
C ALA A 170 3.51 -21.70 8.42
N THR A 171 3.87 -20.55 7.85
CA THR A 171 4.61 -20.46 6.58
C THR A 171 6.10 -20.36 6.88
N ASP A 172 6.88 -21.25 6.29
CA ASP A 172 8.32 -21.05 6.23
C ASP A 172 8.61 -19.97 5.19
N GLN A 173 8.98 -18.78 5.65
CA GLN A 173 9.23 -17.60 4.82
C GLN A 173 10.37 -17.84 3.80
N GLY A 174 11.34 -18.71 4.14
CA GLY A 174 12.44 -19.08 3.26
C GLY A 174 12.04 -19.99 2.09
N THR A 175 10.85 -20.60 2.15
CA THR A 175 10.33 -21.50 1.09
C THR A 175 9.25 -20.87 0.22
N ILE A 176 8.94 -19.58 0.45
CA ILE A 176 7.98 -18.87 -0.41
C ILE A 176 8.60 -18.77 -1.80
N GLU A 177 8.03 -19.52 -2.75
CA GLU A 177 8.37 -19.32 -4.16
C GLU A 177 8.01 -17.89 -4.56
N THR A 178 9.03 -17.09 -4.77
CA THR A 178 8.92 -15.75 -5.30
C THR A 178 8.64 -15.84 -6.81
N GLN A 179 7.48 -16.39 -7.20
CA GLN A 179 7.03 -16.22 -8.57
C GLN A 179 6.81 -14.73 -8.75
N LEU A 180 7.79 -14.09 -9.38
CA LEU A 180 7.68 -12.68 -9.76
C LEU A 180 6.42 -12.56 -10.63
N LYS A 181 5.52 -11.67 -10.21
CA LYS A 181 4.36 -11.36 -11.02
C LYS A 181 4.86 -10.82 -12.36
N GLU A 182 4.23 -11.23 -13.45
CA GLU A 182 4.47 -10.64 -14.76
C GLU A 182 4.45 -9.11 -14.65
N GLY A 183 5.49 -8.46 -15.18
CA GLY A 183 5.66 -7.02 -15.09
C GLY A 183 6.45 -6.50 -13.89
N TYR A 184 6.82 -7.35 -12.91
CA TYR A 184 7.70 -6.90 -11.83
C TYR A 184 9.08 -6.53 -12.38
N VAL A 185 9.61 -5.37 -12.02
CA VAL A 185 10.89 -4.85 -12.49
C VAL A 185 11.95 -4.97 -11.40
N TYR A 186 11.99 -4.05 -10.44
CA TYR A 186 12.81 -4.08 -9.22
C TYR A 186 12.42 -2.92 -8.28
N ASN A 187 12.95 -2.90 -7.07
CA ASN A 187 12.71 -1.87 -6.07
C ASN A 187 11.23 -1.58 -5.82
N GLY A 188 10.41 -2.63 -5.82
CA GLY A 188 8.99 -2.54 -5.56
C GLY A 188 8.13 -2.09 -6.75
N TYR A 189 8.70 -1.80 -7.91
CA TYR A 189 7.96 -1.35 -9.10
C TYR A 189 7.46 -2.50 -9.96
N SER A 190 6.21 -2.40 -10.40
CA SER A 190 5.60 -3.29 -11.40
C SER A 190 5.09 -2.50 -12.59
N GLN A 191 5.65 -2.80 -13.75
CA GLN A 191 5.30 -2.20 -15.03
C GLN A 191 3.98 -2.76 -15.56
N ASN A 192 3.18 -1.90 -16.19
CA ASN A 192 1.98 -2.26 -16.92
C ASN A 192 2.16 -1.92 -18.39
N LEU A 193 2.13 -2.95 -19.23
CA LEU A 193 2.25 -2.80 -20.69
C LEU A 193 0.88 -2.69 -21.38
N ASP A 194 -0.19 -3.11 -20.71
CA ASP A 194 -1.53 -3.11 -21.28
C ASP A 194 -2.10 -1.69 -21.37
N SER A 195 -2.80 -1.41 -22.44
CA SER A 195 -3.65 -0.23 -22.59
C SER A 195 -5.09 -0.69 -22.77
N ALA A 196 -5.93 -0.50 -21.74
CA ALA A 196 -7.36 -0.67 -21.92
C ALA A 196 -7.96 0.65 -22.38
N LYS A 197 -8.77 0.61 -23.44
CA LYS A 197 -9.58 1.77 -23.82
C LYS A 197 -10.62 2.00 -22.74
N GLN A 198 -10.37 2.95 -21.86
CA GLN A 198 -11.33 3.34 -20.84
C GLN A 198 -12.29 4.37 -21.41
N THR A 199 -13.59 4.12 -21.25
CA THR A 199 -14.63 5.14 -21.42
C THR A 199 -14.92 5.72 -20.04
N LEU A 200 -14.73 7.03 -19.88
CA LEU A 200 -15.12 7.72 -18.66
C LEU A 200 -16.63 7.62 -18.46
N ASP A 201 -17.04 7.27 -17.25
CA ASP A 201 -18.43 7.40 -16.83
C ASP A 201 -18.74 8.90 -16.70
N THR A 202 -19.62 9.39 -17.57
CA THR A 202 -20.07 10.79 -17.60
C THR A 202 -21.39 11.00 -16.86
N THR A 203 -21.85 10.01 -16.08
CA THR A 203 -23.10 10.11 -15.33
C THR A 203 -23.05 11.30 -14.36
N ALA A 204 -24.15 12.07 -14.31
CA ALA A 204 -24.25 13.19 -13.39
C ALA A 204 -24.14 12.71 -11.94
N VAL A 205 -23.41 13.46 -11.13
CA VAL A 205 -23.24 13.19 -9.70
C VAL A 205 -24.51 13.59 -8.97
N ALA A 206 -25.13 12.66 -8.23
CA ALA A 206 -26.09 13.00 -7.20
C ALA A 206 -25.37 13.63 -6.01
N ASP A 207 -26.07 14.37 -5.14
CA ASP A 207 -25.53 14.93 -3.90
C ASP A 207 -25.08 13.77 -2.97
N GLU A 208 -23.85 13.29 -3.14
CA GLU A 208 -23.27 12.23 -2.34
C GLU A 208 -22.52 12.84 -1.14
N VAL A 209 -22.81 12.35 0.05
CA VAL A 209 -22.02 12.69 1.25
C VAL A 209 -20.85 11.71 1.36
N TYR A 210 -19.65 12.19 1.18
CA TYR A 210 -18.44 11.39 1.29
C TYR A 210 -17.96 11.33 2.74
N SER A 211 -17.56 10.15 3.21
CA SER A 211 -17.06 9.92 4.55
C SER A 211 -15.66 9.32 4.49
N PHE A 212 -14.69 10.00 5.10
CA PHE A 212 -13.31 9.57 5.21
C PHE A 212 -13.00 9.14 6.64
N ARG A 213 -12.09 8.19 6.80
CA ARG A 213 -11.70 7.64 8.10
C ARG A 213 -10.69 8.53 8.80
N GLY A 214 -11.06 9.06 9.97
CA GLY A 214 -10.18 9.91 10.77
C GLY A 214 -8.92 9.22 11.27
N ASP A 215 -8.97 7.91 11.53
CA ASP A 215 -7.80 7.13 11.94
C ASP A 215 -6.73 7.09 10.83
N TYR A 216 -7.10 7.05 9.55
CA TYR A 216 -6.12 7.09 8.45
C TYR A 216 -5.47 8.46 8.30
N LEU A 217 -6.19 9.54 8.59
CA LEU A 217 -5.60 10.88 8.66
C LEU A 217 -4.60 11.00 9.82
N GLU A 218 -4.91 10.39 10.97
CA GLU A 218 -3.99 10.33 12.10
C GLU A 218 -2.71 9.55 11.75
N TYR A 219 -2.83 8.43 11.03
CA TYR A 219 -1.63 7.70 10.56
C TYR A 219 -0.84 8.47 9.52
N LEU A 220 -1.47 9.24 8.64
CA LEU A 220 -0.78 10.16 7.75
C LEU A 220 0.03 11.20 8.54
N ASN A 221 -0.57 11.76 9.59
CA ASN A 221 0.12 12.65 10.52
C ASN A 221 1.36 11.96 11.14
N ARG A 222 1.21 10.73 11.62
CA ARG A 222 2.31 9.94 12.20
C ARG A 222 3.42 9.61 11.19
N ILE A 223 3.09 9.38 9.93
CA ILE A 223 4.07 9.18 8.84
C ILE A 223 4.93 10.43 8.67
N ILE A 224 4.30 11.60 8.62
CA ILE A 224 5.02 12.88 8.47
C ILE A 224 5.97 13.09 9.65
N ASP A 225 5.50 12.87 10.88
CA ASP A 225 6.33 13.03 12.08
C ASP A 225 7.47 12.01 12.13
N LEU A 226 7.20 10.75 11.76
CA LEU A 226 8.21 9.69 11.69
C LEU A 226 9.33 10.05 10.70
N ALA A 227 8.98 10.45 9.48
CA ALA A 227 9.97 10.83 8.47
C ALA A 227 10.79 12.03 8.90
N ARG A 228 10.16 13.05 9.46
CA ARG A 228 10.86 14.25 9.99
C ARG A 228 11.79 13.92 11.15
N SER A 229 11.37 13.01 12.06
CA SER A 229 12.23 12.54 13.15
C SER A 229 13.48 11.80 12.65
N GLN A 230 13.42 11.25 11.45
CA GLN A 230 14.52 10.61 10.74
C GLN A 230 15.28 11.58 9.82
N GLN A 231 15.03 12.89 9.94
CA GLN A 231 15.66 13.94 9.12
C GLN A 231 15.40 13.78 7.61
N CYS A 232 14.21 13.28 7.26
CA CYS A 232 13.76 13.11 5.88
C CYS A 232 12.80 14.23 5.49
N ARG A 233 12.83 14.61 4.21
CA ARG A 233 11.82 15.50 3.63
C ARG A 233 10.58 14.69 3.30
N VAL A 234 9.40 15.35 3.35
CA VAL A 234 8.12 14.69 3.04
C VAL A 234 7.35 15.54 2.05
N VAL A 235 6.77 14.88 1.05
CA VAL A 235 5.80 15.46 0.15
C VAL A 235 4.61 14.51 0.01
N LEU A 236 3.40 15.06 0.02
CA LEU A 236 2.17 14.34 -0.25
C LEU A 236 1.85 14.51 -1.75
N VAL A 237 1.42 13.45 -2.39
CA VAL A 237 1.14 13.45 -3.84
C VAL A 237 -0.15 12.72 -4.12
N SER A 238 -1.07 13.32 -4.87
CA SER A 238 -2.12 12.61 -5.59
C SER A 238 -1.70 12.46 -7.06
N HIS A 239 -1.53 11.22 -7.51
CA HIS A 239 -1.08 10.96 -8.87
C HIS A 239 -2.25 11.02 -9.85
N PRO A 240 -1.98 11.06 -11.19
CA PRO A 240 -3.02 11.14 -12.19
C PRO A 240 -3.98 9.94 -12.15
N VAL A 241 -5.28 10.23 -12.24
CA VAL A 241 -6.35 9.24 -12.41
C VAL A 241 -7.36 9.77 -13.45
N PRO A 242 -8.08 8.88 -14.16
CA PRO A 242 -9.14 9.33 -15.07
C PRO A 242 -10.24 10.03 -14.27
N MET A 243 -10.47 11.32 -14.54
CA MET A 243 -11.43 12.14 -13.79
C MET A 243 -12.81 12.13 -14.47
N SER A 244 -13.68 11.23 -14.02
CA SER A 244 -15.14 11.38 -14.22
C SER A 244 -15.68 12.50 -13.31
N PRO A 245 -16.87 13.07 -13.58
CA PRO A 245 -17.48 14.05 -12.68
C PRO A 245 -17.60 13.56 -11.24
N ARG A 246 -17.92 12.27 -11.06
CA ARG A 246 -18.01 11.64 -9.74
C ARG A 246 -16.64 11.56 -9.05
N ASN A 247 -15.61 11.11 -9.76
CA ASN A 247 -14.27 11.04 -9.22
C ASN A 247 -13.74 12.43 -8.84
N LEU A 248 -14.04 13.44 -9.66
CA LEU A 248 -13.65 14.83 -9.38
C LEU A 248 -14.32 15.35 -8.10
N ALA A 249 -15.64 15.15 -7.93
CA ALA A 249 -16.35 15.57 -6.72
C ALA A 249 -15.83 14.87 -5.46
N PHE A 250 -15.56 13.55 -5.56
CA PHE A 250 -14.97 12.78 -4.48
C PHE A 250 -13.57 13.28 -4.13
N HIS A 251 -12.72 13.53 -5.12
CA HIS A 251 -11.38 14.04 -4.92
C HIS A 251 -11.38 15.45 -4.32
N GLN A 252 -12.28 16.33 -4.75
CA GLN A 252 -12.43 17.67 -4.16
C GLN A 252 -12.81 17.59 -2.67
N ALA A 253 -13.73 16.68 -2.30
CA ALA A 253 -14.07 16.44 -0.90
C ALA A 253 -12.87 15.89 -0.11
N PHE A 254 -12.05 15.03 -0.72
CA PHE A 254 -10.81 14.53 -0.12
C PHE A 254 -9.78 15.64 0.10
N CYS A 255 -9.59 16.55 -0.85
CA CYS A 255 -8.71 17.71 -0.68
C CYS A 255 -9.14 18.60 0.51
N ILE A 256 -10.45 18.87 0.63
CA ILE A 256 -11.00 19.62 1.78
C ILE A 256 -10.72 18.85 3.09
N TYR A 257 -10.87 17.55 3.10
CA TYR A 257 -10.59 16.72 4.27
C TYR A 257 -9.11 16.73 4.67
N LEU A 258 -8.17 16.80 3.72
CA LEU A 258 -6.73 16.86 3.97
C LEU A 258 -6.24 18.25 4.41
N GLU A 259 -6.93 19.31 4.01
CA GLU A 259 -6.45 20.70 4.16
C GLU A 259 -6.02 21.06 5.59
N PRO A 260 -6.76 20.69 6.65
CA PRO A 260 -6.34 20.99 8.02
C PRO A 260 -4.98 20.40 8.39
N LEU A 261 -4.74 19.13 7.99
CA LEU A 261 -3.47 18.45 8.23
C LEU A 261 -2.31 19.10 7.46
N ILE A 262 -2.53 19.42 6.18
CA ILE A 262 -1.54 20.05 5.33
C ILE A 262 -1.11 21.39 5.95
N LYS A 263 -2.07 22.21 6.37
CA LYS A 263 -1.80 23.51 7.04
C LYS A 263 -1.09 23.33 8.38
N GLN A 264 -1.58 22.43 9.23
CA GLN A 264 -1.00 22.20 10.57
C GLN A 264 0.44 21.69 10.48
N LYS A 265 0.72 20.82 9.50
CA LYS A 265 2.06 20.22 9.33
C LYS A 265 2.97 21.02 8.43
N GLU A 266 2.48 22.05 7.76
CA GLU A 266 3.25 22.78 6.75
C GLU A 266 3.92 21.82 5.77
N VAL A 267 3.19 20.75 5.38
CA VAL A 267 3.64 19.73 4.43
C VAL A 267 3.21 20.12 3.03
N ARG A 268 4.08 19.92 2.06
CA ARG A 268 3.78 20.21 0.67
C ARG A 268 2.88 19.13 0.09
N TYR A 269 1.82 19.53 -0.60
CA TYR A 269 0.92 18.64 -1.33
C TYR A 269 0.96 19.00 -2.82
N LEU A 270 1.17 17.99 -3.65
CA LEU A 270 1.20 18.09 -5.11
C LEU A 270 0.05 17.27 -5.66
N ASP A 271 -0.89 17.92 -6.29
CA ASP A 271 -2.07 17.28 -6.87
C ASP A 271 -1.91 17.18 -8.39
N PHE A 272 -1.68 15.95 -8.88
CA PHE A 272 -1.64 15.61 -10.29
C PHE A 272 -2.91 14.90 -10.77
N SER A 273 -3.90 14.72 -9.89
CA SER A 273 -5.08 13.89 -10.16
C SER A 273 -5.91 14.35 -11.37
N ALA A 274 -6.06 15.66 -11.55
CA ALA A 274 -6.87 16.26 -12.61
C ALA A 274 -6.04 16.93 -13.72
N HIS A 275 -4.79 16.50 -13.92
CA HIS A 275 -3.95 17.04 -15.00
C HIS A 275 -4.48 16.65 -16.37
N ASN A 276 -4.83 17.65 -17.21
CA ASN A 276 -5.40 17.46 -18.54
C ASN A 276 -4.44 16.81 -19.55
N GLU A 277 -3.17 16.62 -19.16
CA GLU A 277 -2.13 16.03 -20.00
C GLU A 277 -2.27 14.50 -20.10
N PHE A 278 -3.09 13.87 -19.24
CA PHE A 278 -3.28 12.43 -19.21
C PHE A 278 -4.57 12.03 -19.91
N ASP A 279 -4.45 11.54 -21.13
CA ASP A 279 -5.58 11.03 -21.91
C ASP A 279 -6.02 9.64 -21.36
N PRO A 280 -7.27 9.47 -20.94
CA PRO A 280 -7.78 8.20 -20.45
C PRO A 280 -7.59 7.00 -21.39
N ALA A 281 -7.63 7.24 -22.71
CA ALA A 281 -7.51 6.18 -23.71
C ALA A 281 -6.07 5.71 -23.94
N ASN A 282 -5.08 6.57 -23.70
CA ASN A 282 -3.70 6.32 -24.08
C ASN A 282 -2.75 6.16 -22.87
N HIS A 283 -3.09 6.73 -21.71
CA HIS A 283 -2.16 6.79 -20.57
C HIS A 283 -2.57 5.89 -19.40
N PHE A 284 -3.70 5.17 -19.50
CA PHE A 284 -4.17 4.30 -18.43
C PHE A 284 -4.33 2.86 -18.89
N MET A 285 -4.08 1.94 -17.96
CA MET A 285 -4.28 0.51 -18.20
C MET A 285 -5.69 0.07 -17.76
N ASP A 286 -6.28 0.73 -16.79
CA ASP A 286 -7.61 0.47 -16.24
C ASP A 286 -8.23 1.77 -15.69
N ALA A 287 -9.29 1.67 -14.91
CA ALA A 287 -10.06 2.82 -14.41
C ALA A 287 -9.27 3.78 -13.50
N ASN A 288 -8.07 3.43 -13.03
CA ASN A 288 -7.32 4.23 -12.07
C ASN A 288 -5.80 4.07 -12.11
N HIS A 289 -5.23 3.15 -12.90
CA HIS A 289 -3.79 2.95 -12.97
C HIS A 289 -3.22 3.41 -14.30
N LEU A 290 -2.09 4.11 -14.25
CA LEU A 290 -1.32 4.45 -15.44
C LEU A 290 -0.78 3.19 -16.12
N ASN A 291 -0.76 3.19 -17.45
CA ASN A 291 0.08 2.29 -18.24
C ASN A 291 1.50 2.85 -18.34
N GLN A 292 2.43 2.16 -19.04
CA GLN A 292 3.82 2.62 -19.09
C GLN A 292 3.96 3.99 -19.74
N ALA A 293 3.21 4.32 -20.79
CA ALA A 293 3.26 5.64 -21.42
C ALA A 293 2.83 6.76 -20.46
N GLY A 294 1.78 6.49 -19.67
CA GLY A 294 1.33 7.41 -18.61
C GLY A 294 2.37 7.55 -17.50
N VAL A 295 3.04 6.45 -17.09
CA VAL A 295 4.11 6.47 -16.09
C VAL A 295 5.30 7.28 -16.58
N ASP A 296 5.72 7.10 -17.83
CA ASP A 296 6.84 7.83 -18.41
C ASP A 296 6.58 9.35 -18.37
N GLN A 297 5.40 9.76 -18.81
CA GLN A 297 4.98 11.16 -18.77
C GLN A 297 4.86 11.71 -17.36
N TYR A 298 4.21 10.94 -16.46
CA TYR A 298 4.03 11.36 -15.07
C TYR A 298 5.36 11.53 -14.34
N ASN A 299 6.28 10.57 -14.47
CA ASN A 299 7.57 10.66 -13.80
C ASN A 299 8.42 11.84 -14.33
N ALA A 300 8.34 12.18 -15.62
CA ALA A 300 9.01 13.35 -16.16
C ALA A 300 8.46 14.65 -15.51
N ILE A 301 7.14 14.82 -15.49
CA ILE A 301 6.49 15.98 -14.85
C ILE A 301 6.80 16.06 -13.36
N LEU A 302 6.71 14.92 -12.66
CA LEU A 302 7.00 14.84 -11.23
C LEU A 302 8.45 15.23 -10.93
N LEU A 303 9.43 14.68 -11.64
CA LEU A 303 10.85 14.98 -11.43
C LEU A 303 11.17 16.46 -11.68
N ASP A 304 10.62 17.06 -12.74
CA ASP A 304 10.75 18.50 -12.99
C ASP A 304 10.12 19.34 -11.87
N THR A 305 8.95 18.94 -11.38
CA THR A 305 8.28 19.61 -10.26
C THR A 305 9.11 19.50 -8.98
N LEU A 306 9.57 18.29 -8.62
CA LEU A 306 10.38 18.08 -7.43
C LEU A 306 11.71 18.87 -7.49
N ALA A 307 12.33 18.95 -8.65
CA ALA A 307 13.56 19.72 -8.85
C ALA A 307 13.31 21.24 -8.75
N SER A 308 12.24 21.74 -9.37
CA SER A 308 11.86 23.17 -9.28
C SER A 308 11.58 23.61 -7.84
N LEU A 309 11.08 22.69 -7.02
CA LEU A 309 10.80 22.87 -5.60
C LEU A 309 12.02 22.59 -4.70
N GLN A 310 13.18 22.28 -5.29
CA GLN A 310 14.43 21.94 -4.58
C GLN A 310 14.27 20.74 -3.63
N LEU A 311 13.32 19.85 -3.90
CA LEU A 311 13.12 18.59 -3.15
C LEU A 311 14.08 17.48 -3.61
N ILE A 312 14.62 17.58 -4.79
CA ILE A 312 15.69 16.73 -5.34
C ILE A 312 16.73 17.62 -6.00
N SER A 313 17.96 17.13 -6.13
CA SER A 313 19.01 17.82 -6.91
C SER A 313 18.91 17.41 -8.38
N LYS A 314 18.85 18.36 -9.32
CA LYS A 314 19.13 18.05 -10.74
C LYS A 314 20.62 17.69 -10.84
N LYS A 315 20.91 16.46 -11.21
CA LYS A 315 22.25 16.06 -11.62
C LYS A 315 22.37 16.16 -13.14
#